data_1843642b201875ff88ac845bda5292bd
#
_entry.id   1843642b201875ff88ac845bda5292bd
#
_cell.length_a   1.000
_cell.length_b   1.000
_cell.length_c   1.000
_cell.angle_alpha   90.00
_cell.angle_beta   90.00
_cell.angle_gamma   90.00
#
_symmetry.space_group_name_H-M   'P 1'
#
loop_
_entity.id
_entity.type
_entity.pdbx_description
1 polymer ?
#
loop_
_entity_poly.entity_id
_entity_poly.type
_entity_poly.pdbx_seq_one_letter_code
_entity_poly.pdbx_strand_id
1 'polypeptide(L)'
;MINRTLVRTKIIQTLFAYYKTDEHSPLSARKELLSSFSSTYSLYMALLAFADELTTYAENQLSANQARAAVLHQEYTPNRNFVNNRVAQQLFNNRRLRTYIEDQHLSWDTGMSAVESVYKQLIQAPFYIDYMRLESPTYEDDKRIWRKIYSSLLLNNDDLSNALEDMEIALDFQGWTNEVDLVLTYIDKTIKRFAEENGDEQVLLEMFNSEDELNFAKDLLRLVIENASEYKQLIANSLHNWEAERIAYMDHIILITAITEISHFNNIALEISMNEYIELAKEFSGEKSYTFINGILNNIVGQLKRENKIFKSVR
;
A
#
# COMPACT_ATOMS: atom_id res chain seq x y z
N MET A 1 -6.28 -4.09 -5.74
CA MET A 1 -5.58 -3.34 -4.68
C MET A 1 -5.08 -2.00 -5.21
N ILE A 2 -4.19 -2.01 -6.18
CA ILE A 2 -3.63 -0.82 -6.79
C ILE A 2 -4.70 -0.11 -7.62
N ASN A 3 -5.02 1.12 -7.25
CA ASN A 3 -5.97 1.99 -7.92
C ASN A 3 -5.27 3.18 -8.59
N ARG A 4 -6.00 3.98 -9.35
CA ARG A 4 -5.43 5.14 -10.07
C ARG A 4 -4.76 6.18 -9.17
N THR A 5 -5.21 6.36 -7.92
CA THR A 5 -4.56 7.27 -6.96
C THR A 5 -3.16 6.76 -6.64
N LEU A 6 -3.03 5.48 -6.24
CA LEU A 6 -1.72 4.87 -5.97
C LEU A 6 -0.83 4.84 -7.23
N VAL A 7 -1.41 4.59 -8.41
CA VAL A 7 -0.66 4.66 -9.68
C VAL A 7 -0.04 6.05 -9.87
N ARG A 8 -0.78 7.14 -9.65
CA ARG A 8 -0.25 8.50 -9.77
C ARG A 8 0.87 8.76 -8.77
N THR A 9 0.70 8.34 -7.51
CA THR A 9 1.73 8.40 -6.47
C THR A 9 3.02 7.74 -6.93
N LYS A 10 2.94 6.48 -7.37
CA LYS A 10 4.11 5.71 -7.83
C LYS A 10 4.76 6.32 -9.08
N ILE A 11 3.99 6.85 -10.01
CA ILE A 11 4.53 7.54 -11.20
C ILE A 11 5.30 8.79 -10.79
N ILE A 12 4.79 9.61 -9.86
CA ILE A 12 5.49 10.80 -9.38
C ILE A 12 6.82 10.42 -8.71
N GLN A 13 6.83 9.38 -7.87
CA GLN A 13 8.03 8.86 -7.22
C GLN A 13 9.04 8.35 -8.26
N THR A 14 8.60 7.54 -9.22
CA THR A 14 9.44 7.02 -10.31
C THR A 14 10.01 8.15 -11.17
N LEU A 15 9.21 9.14 -11.54
CA LEU A 15 9.68 10.30 -12.31
C LEU A 15 10.66 11.16 -11.54
N PHE A 16 10.47 11.30 -10.22
CA PHE A 16 11.39 12.00 -9.36
C PHE A 16 12.78 11.34 -9.36
N ALA A 17 12.82 10.01 -9.21
CA ALA A 17 14.05 9.24 -9.31
C ALA A 17 14.66 9.33 -10.72
N TYR A 18 13.84 9.10 -11.74
CA TYR A 18 14.23 9.14 -13.16
C TYR A 18 14.92 10.46 -13.54
N TYR A 19 14.37 11.61 -13.16
CA TYR A 19 14.95 12.90 -13.51
C TYR A 19 16.13 13.34 -12.61
N LYS A 20 16.38 12.64 -11.48
CA LYS A 20 17.53 12.90 -10.62
C LYS A 20 18.78 12.12 -10.99
N THR A 21 18.64 11.07 -11.77
CA THR A 21 19.77 10.26 -12.25
C THR A 21 20.34 10.87 -13.53
N ASP A 22 21.64 10.68 -13.77
CA ASP A 22 22.29 11.13 -15.01
C ASP A 22 21.93 10.23 -16.22
N GLU A 23 21.53 9.00 -15.97
CA GLU A 23 21.14 8.04 -16.99
C GLU A 23 19.61 7.97 -17.11
N HIS A 24 19.06 8.68 -18.09
CA HIS A 24 17.62 8.73 -18.35
C HIS A 24 17.18 7.62 -19.31
N SER A 25 16.85 6.43 -18.77
CA SER A 25 16.29 5.34 -19.55
C SER A 25 14.78 5.17 -19.30
N PRO A 26 13.92 5.47 -20.30
CA PRO A 26 12.47 5.22 -20.15
C PRO A 26 12.12 3.76 -19.85
N LEU A 27 12.94 2.82 -20.36
CA LEU A 27 12.78 1.39 -20.09
C LEU A 27 13.07 1.08 -18.61
N SER A 28 14.13 1.69 -18.04
CA SER A 28 14.46 1.54 -16.63
C SER A 28 13.35 2.12 -15.74
N ALA A 29 12.86 3.33 -16.04
CA ALA A 29 11.75 3.93 -15.31
C ALA A 29 10.48 3.06 -15.34
N ARG A 30 10.17 2.46 -16.49
CA ARG A 30 9.05 1.53 -16.62
C ARG A 30 9.26 0.28 -15.75
N LYS A 31 10.47 -0.30 -15.75
CA LYS A 31 10.80 -1.46 -14.91
C LYS A 31 10.66 -1.12 -13.44
N GLU A 32 11.17 0.03 -13.01
CA GLU A 32 11.07 0.52 -11.63
C GLU A 32 9.62 0.72 -11.20
N LEU A 33 8.78 1.38 -12.03
CA LEU A 33 7.37 1.53 -11.75
C LEU A 33 6.67 0.18 -11.56
N LEU A 34 6.90 -0.79 -12.44
CA LEU A 34 6.28 -2.11 -12.32
C LEU A 34 6.78 -2.87 -11.09
N SER A 35 8.07 -2.76 -10.78
CA SER A 35 8.66 -3.33 -9.57
C SER A 35 8.04 -2.72 -8.31
N SER A 36 7.80 -1.40 -8.28
CA SER A 36 7.18 -0.74 -7.14
C SER A 36 5.76 -1.22 -6.85
N PHE A 37 4.98 -1.56 -7.88
CA PHE A 37 3.67 -2.20 -7.70
C PHE A 37 3.79 -3.61 -7.14
N SER A 38 4.74 -4.40 -7.66
CA SER A 38 4.99 -5.75 -7.15
C SER A 38 5.45 -5.71 -5.69
N SER A 39 6.28 -4.74 -5.32
CA SER A 39 6.73 -4.51 -3.94
C SER A 39 5.56 -4.23 -3.00
N THR A 40 4.67 -3.29 -3.34
CA THR A 40 3.46 -2.98 -2.54
C THR A 40 2.56 -4.21 -2.38
N TYR A 41 2.39 -5.00 -3.46
CA TYR A 41 1.57 -6.21 -3.41
C TYR A 41 2.23 -7.31 -2.58
N SER A 42 3.55 -7.44 -2.66
CA SER A 42 4.30 -8.39 -1.84
C SER A 42 4.21 -8.04 -0.35
N LEU A 43 4.28 -6.77 0.03
CA LEU A 43 4.04 -6.33 1.40
C LEU A 43 2.62 -6.72 1.89
N TYR A 44 1.61 -6.55 1.04
CA TYR A 44 0.25 -6.98 1.37
C TYR A 44 0.16 -8.48 1.66
N MET A 45 0.79 -9.31 0.84
CA MET A 45 0.83 -10.75 1.04
C MET A 45 1.67 -11.14 2.27
N ALA A 46 2.81 -10.47 2.50
CA ALA A 46 3.65 -10.68 3.67
C ALA A 46 2.90 -10.38 4.97
N LEU A 47 2.19 -9.24 5.02
CA LEU A 47 1.42 -8.89 6.21
C LEU A 47 0.18 -9.79 6.40
N LEU A 48 -0.44 -10.33 5.35
CA LEU A 48 -1.46 -11.38 5.51
C LEU A 48 -0.87 -12.66 6.08
N ALA A 49 0.33 -13.07 5.62
CA ALA A 49 1.04 -14.24 6.14
C ALA A 49 1.46 -14.07 7.61
N PHE A 50 1.66 -12.84 8.08
CA PHE A 50 1.93 -12.54 9.49
C PHE A 50 0.88 -13.12 10.45
N ALA A 51 -0.37 -13.25 10.01
CA ALA A 51 -1.43 -13.86 10.81
C ALA A 51 -1.13 -15.33 11.13
N ASP A 52 -0.58 -16.05 10.18
CA ASP A 52 -0.15 -17.44 10.37
C ASP A 52 1.00 -17.53 11.38
N GLU A 53 2.02 -16.72 11.20
CA GLU A 53 3.19 -16.69 12.06
C GLU A 53 2.84 -16.35 13.52
N LEU A 54 2.01 -15.32 13.71
CA LEU A 54 1.56 -14.93 15.05
C LEU A 54 0.70 -16.01 15.71
N THR A 55 -0.16 -16.69 14.94
CA THR A 55 -1.00 -17.78 15.44
C THR A 55 -0.15 -19.01 15.79
N THR A 56 0.80 -19.37 14.94
CA THR A 56 1.75 -20.46 15.17
C THR A 56 2.63 -20.17 16.40
N TYR A 57 3.12 -18.96 16.54
CA TYR A 57 3.88 -18.55 17.74
C TYR A 57 3.02 -18.70 19.02
N ALA A 58 1.77 -18.24 18.98
CA ALA A 58 0.84 -18.39 20.09
C ALA A 58 0.57 -19.87 20.46
N GLU A 59 0.40 -20.76 19.47
CA GLU A 59 0.24 -22.22 19.70
C GLU A 59 1.48 -22.80 20.38
N ASN A 60 2.68 -22.42 19.93
CA ASN A 60 3.94 -22.85 20.53
C ASN A 60 4.06 -22.40 21.99
N GLN A 61 3.62 -21.18 22.33
CA GLN A 61 3.58 -20.67 23.71
C GLN A 61 2.59 -21.46 24.58
N LEU A 62 1.40 -21.78 24.05
CA LEU A 62 0.43 -22.63 24.76
C LEU A 62 0.99 -24.02 25.05
N SER A 63 1.62 -24.65 24.06
CA SER A 63 2.23 -25.96 24.17
C SER A 63 3.38 -25.99 25.20
N ALA A 64 4.21 -24.95 25.19
CA ALA A 64 5.30 -24.79 26.17
C ALA A 64 4.75 -24.63 27.61
N ASN A 65 3.69 -23.82 27.77
CA ASN A 65 3.06 -23.62 29.09
C ASN A 65 2.39 -24.91 29.60
N GLN A 66 1.75 -25.68 28.72
CA GLN A 66 1.17 -26.97 29.06
C GLN A 66 2.21 -27.98 29.51
N ALA A 67 3.33 -28.07 28.77
CA ALA A 67 4.46 -28.93 29.15
C ALA A 67 5.05 -28.53 30.51
N ARG A 68 5.22 -27.22 30.77
CA ARG A 68 5.71 -26.72 32.07
C ARG A 68 4.75 -27.06 33.21
N ALA A 69 3.44 -26.87 33.03
CA ALA A 69 2.42 -27.22 34.03
C ALA A 69 2.46 -28.72 34.36
N ALA A 70 2.60 -29.57 33.35
CA ALA A 70 2.68 -31.03 33.53
C ALA A 70 3.91 -31.41 34.37
N VAL A 71 5.10 -30.79 34.11
CA VAL A 71 6.30 -31.03 34.91
C VAL A 71 6.12 -30.58 36.37
N LEU A 72 5.38 -29.49 36.59
CA LEU A 72 5.07 -28.96 37.92
C LEU A 72 3.86 -29.64 38.60
N HIS A 73 3.26 -30.65 37.99
CA HIS A 73 2.04 -31.29 38.45
C HIS A 73 0.89 -30.31 38.74
N GLN A 74 0.80 -29.22 37.93
CA GLN A 74 -0.27 -28.24 38.02
C GLN A 74 -1.36 -28.49 37.00
N GLU A 75 -2.63 -28.29 37.41
CA GLU A 75 -3.74 -28.31 36.47
C GLU A 75 -3.64 -27.07 35.55
N TYR A 76 -3.65 -27.30 34.24
CA TYR A 76 -3.63 -26.26 33.26
C TYR A 76 -4.54 -26.59 32.09
N THR A 77 -5.57 -25.78 31.90
CA THR A 77 -6.49 -25.89 30.75
C THR A 77 -6.22 -24.70 29.83
N PRO A 78 -5.55 -24.89 28.68
CA PRO A 78 -5.25 -23.79 27.78
C PRO A 78 -6.52 -23.23 27.14
N ASN A 79 -6.66 -21.91 27.16
CA ASN A 79 -7.67 -21.24 26.34
C ASN A 79 -7.18 -21.19 24.89
N ARG A 80 -7.93 -21.77 23.97
CA ARG A 80 -7.54 -21.92 22.57
C ARG A 80 -8.29 -20.97 21.62
N ASN A 81 -9.06 -20.01 22.12
CA ASN A 81 -9.86 -19.12 21.27
C ASN A 81 -9.02 -18.46 20.16
N PHE A 82 -7.85 -17.93 20.49
CA PHE A 82 -7.01 -17.25 19.51
C PHE A 82 -6.39 -18.21 18.49
N VAL A 83 -5.85 -19.31 18.92
CA VAL A 83 -5.22 -20.31 18.02
C VAL A 83 -6.21 -21.06 17.16
N ASN A 84 -7.48 -21.13 17.61
CA ASN A 84 -8.57 -21.71 16.84
C ASN A 84 -9.35 -20.67 16.02
N ASN A 85 -8.85 -19.45 15.91
CA ASN A 85 -9.48 -18.37 15.15
C ASN A 85 -9.66 -18.75 13.68
N ARG A 86 -10.90 -18.69 13.19
CA ARG A 86 -11.27 -19.16 11.84
C ARG A 86 -10.73 -18.28 10.74
N VAL A 87 -10.55 -16.97 10.97
CA VAL A 87 -9.95 -16.05 10.00
C VAL A 87 -8.47 -16.38 9.82
N ALA A 88 -7.73 -16.65 10.90
CA ALA A 88 -6.34 -17.10 10.81
C ALA A 88 -6.24 -18.43 10.06
N GLN A 89 -7.13 -19.40 10.35
CA GLN A 89 -7.18 -20.67 9.64
C GLN A 89 -7.49 -20.51 8.15
N GLN A 90 -8.41 -19.60 7.78
CA GLN A 90 -8.68 -19.29 6.39
C GLN A 90 -7.46 -18.68 5.69
N LEU A 91 -6.73 -17.78 6.33
CA LEU A 91 -5.49 -17.24 5.77
C LEU A 91 -4.40 -18.30 5.64
N PHE A 92 -4.23 -19.15 6.67
CA PHE A 92 -3.29 -20.27 6.64
C PHE A 92 -3.54 -21.22 5.46
N ASN A 93 -4.79 -21.57 5.18
CA ASN A 93 -5.18 -22.50 4.12
C ASN A 93 -5.45 -21.82 2.78
N ASN A 94 -5.40 -20.48 2.70
CA ASN A 94 -5.75 -19.76 1.49
C ASN A 94 -4.79 -20.10 0.35
N ARG A 95 -5.32 -20.75 -0.71
CA ARG A 95 -4.51 -21.24 -1.84
C ARG A 95 -3.70 -20.15 -2.50
N ARG A 96 -4.31 -18.99 -2.74
CA ARG A 96 -3.64 -17.89 -3.39
C ARG A 96 -2.47 -17.34 -2.56
N LEU A 97 -2.67 -17.19 -1.24
CA LEU A 97 -1.63 -16.74 -0.34
C LEU A 97 -0.49 -17.74 -0.29
N ARG A 98 -0.78 -19.03 -0.18
CA ARG A 98 0.24 -20.09 -0.16
C ARG A 98 1.05 -20.14 -1.43
N THR A 99 0.38 -20.16 -2.60
CA THR A 99 1.08 -20.12 -3.89
C THR A 99 1.98 -18.89 -4.01
N TYR A 100 1.51 -17.72 -3.58
CA TYR A 100 2.31 -16.50 -3.62
C TYR A 100 3.54 -16.57 -2.72
N ILE A 101 3.39 -17.07 -1.49
CA ILE A 101 4.48 -17.26 -0.53
C ILE A 101 5.56 -18.20 -1.12
N GLU A 102 5.14 -19.31 -1.71
CA GLU A 102 6.03 -20.29 -2.33
C GLU A 102 6.76 -19.70 -3.55
N ASP A 103 6.04 -19.07 -4.48
CA ASP A 103 6.58 -18.50 -5.71
C ASP A 103 7.57 -17.35 -5.45
N GLN A 104 7.32 -16.54 -4.44
CA GLN A 104 8.17 -15.39 -4.10
C GLN A 104 9.21 -15.72 -3.02
N HIS A 105 9.24 -16.96 -2.50
CA HIS A 105 10.11 -17.36 -1.38
C HIS A 105 9.97 -16.45 -0.15
N LEU A 106 8.75 -15.99 0.10
CA LEU A 106 8.46 -15.06 1.19
C LEU A 106 8.47 -15.82 2.52
N SER A 107 9.32 -15.40 3.46
CA SER A 107 9.45 -16.02 4.78
C SER A 107 9.56 -14.96 5.87
N TRP A 108 8.98 -15.26 7.04
CA TRP A 108 9.14 -14.47 8.26
C TRP A 108 10.29 -14.97 9.16
N ASP A 109 11.12 -15.89 8.70
CA ASP A 109 12.22 -16.45 9.51
C ASP A 109 13.15 -15.35 10.07
N THR A 110 13.46 -14.34 9.28
CA THR A 110 14.24 -13.18 9.72
C THR A 110 13.43 -12.19 10.56
N GLY A 111 12.10 -12.23 10.47
CA GLY A 111 11.16 -11.33 11.14
C GLY A 111 10.56 -11.88 12.44
N MET A 112 11.04 -13.01 12.98
CA MET A 112 10.47 -13.64 14.18
C MET A 112 10.56 -12.75 15.43
N SER A 113 11.51 -11.83 15.51
CA SER A 113 11.58 -10.83 16.58
C SER A 113 10.35 -9.91 16.62
N ALA A 114 9.84 -9.52 15.45
CA ALA A 114 8.60 -8.74 15.34
C ALA A 114 7.38 -9.56 15.76
N VAL A 115 7.30 -10.84 15.37
CA VAL A 115 6.23 -11.76 15.80
C VAL A 115 6.20 -11.89 17.32
N GLU A 116 7.36 -12.09 17.93
CA GLU A 116 7.49 -12.17 19.40
C GLU A 116 7.09 -10.85 20.08
N SER A 117 7.53 -9.72 19.56
CA SER A 117 7.22 -8.39 20.10
C SER A 117 5.73 -8.11 20.04
N VAL A 118 5.10 -8.35 18.88
CA VAL A 118 3.64 -8.19 18.70
C VAL A 118 2.87 -9.13 19.60
N TYR A 119 3.29 -10.39 19.76
CA TYR A 119 2.64 -11.32 20.68
C TYR A 119 2.69 -10.85 22.15
N LYS A 120 3.82 -10.33 22.61
CA LYS A 120 3.96 -9.78 23.98
C LYS A 120 3.01 -8.59 24.21
N GLN A 121 2.83 -7.75 23.21
CA GLN A 121 1.86 -6.63 23.27
C GLN A 121 0.41 -7.16 23.21
N LEU A 122 0.15 -8.15 22.35
CA LEU A 122 -1.17 -8.75 22.14
C LEU A 122 -1.75 -9.31 23.43
N ILE A 123 -0.99 -10.13 24.17
CA ILE A 123 -1.49 -10.78 25.40
C ILE A 123 -1.81 -9.79 26.53
N GLN A 124 -1.32 -8.55 26.45
CA GLN A 124 -1.61 -7.48 27.38
C GLN A 124 -2.72 -6.54 26.89
N ALA A 125 -3.12 -6.66 25.62
CA ALA A 125 -4.11 -5.77 25.03
C ALA A 125 -5.52 -6.07 25.58
N PRO A 126 -6.29 -5.03 26.02
CA PRO A 126 -7.64 -5.22 26.55
C PRO A 126 -8.57 -5.98 25.58
N PHE A 127 -8.50 -5.65 24.29
CA PHE A 127 -9.33 -6.31 23.27
C PHE A 127 -9.02 -7.81 23.10
N TYR A 128 -7.76 -8.22 23.34
CA TYR A 128 -7.39 -9.63 23.34
C TYR A 128 -7.89 -10.34 24.59
N ILE A 129 -7.73 -9.73 25.75
CA ILE A 129 -8.22 -10.27 27.03
C ILE A 129 -9.75 -10.48 26.96
N ASP A 130 -10.48 -9.51 26.39
CA ASP A 130 -11.94 -9.61 26.22
C ASP A 130 -12.33 -10.73 25.25
N TYR A 131 -11.60 -10.87 24.12
CA TYR A 131 -11.81 -11.96 23.16
C TYR A 131 -11.54 -13.33 23.81
N MET A 132 -10.49 -13.48 24.60
CA MET A 132 -10.15 -14.71 25.29
C MET A 132 -11.15 -15.11 26.39
N ARG A 133 -11.99 -14.17 26.88
CA ARG A 133 -13.07 -14.45 27.85
C ARG A 133 -14.34 -15.00 27.22
N LEU A 134 -14.47 -14.94 25.91
CA LEU A 134 -15.65 -15.47 25.22
C LEU A 134 -15.70 -17.00 25.37
N GLU A 135 -16.86 -17.53 25.72
CA GLU A 135 -17.06 -19.00 25.79
C GLU A 135 -17.01 -19.66 24.40
N SER A 136 -17.59 -18.97 23.42
CA SER A 136 -17.64 -19.42 22.04
C SER A 136 -17.59 -18.20 21.10
N PRO A 137 -16.41 -17.79 20.63
CA PRO A 137 -16.29 -16.68 19.71
C PRO A 137 -17.08 -16.91 18.43
N THR A 138 -17.80 -15.88 17.97
CA THR A 138 -18.44 -15.89 16.65
C THR A 138 -17.41 -15.59 15.57
N TYR A 139 -17.74 -15.87 14.29
CA TYR A 139 -16.88 -15.53 13.17
C TYR A 139 -16.62 -14.02 13.07
N GLU A 140 -17.59 -13.18 13.42
CA GLU A 140 -17.41 -11.72 13.50
C GLU A 140 -16.47 -11.30 14.65
N ASP A 141 -16.43 -12.05 15.77
CA ASP A 141 -15.44 -11.82 16.82
C ASP A 141 -14.05 -12.18 16.32
N ASP A 142 -13.91 -13.28 15.54
CA ASP A 142 -12.67 -13.70 14.89
C ASP A 142 -12.15 -12.65 13.90
N LYS A 143 -13.04 -12.03 13.12
CA LYS A 143 -12.68 -10.90 12.23
C LYS A 143 -12.25 -9.67 13.03
N ARG A 144 -12.99 -9.35 14.10
CA ARG A 144 -12.76 -8.16 14.92
C ARG A 144 -11.40 -8.20 15.60
N ILE A 145 -10.98 -9.36 16.15
CA ILE A 145 -9.68 -9.47 16.81
C ILE A 145 -8.53 -9.20 15.81
N TRP A 146 -8.55 -9.79 14.62
CA TRP A 146 -7.52 -9.56 13.60
C TRP A 146 -7.47 -8.12 13.12
N ARG A 147 -8.63 -7.52 12.85
CA ARG A 147 -8.69 -6.10 12.49
C ARG A 147 -8.08 -5.20 13.56
N LYS A 148 -8.29 -5.52 14.86
CA LYS A 148 -7.67 -4.81 15.98
C LYS A 148 -6.17 -5.04 16.05
N ILE A 149 -5.68 -6.26 15.83
CA ILE A 149 -4.25 -6.55 15.79
C ILE A 149 -3.57 -5.68 14.73
N TYR A 150 -4.05 -5.72 13.49
CA TYR A 150 -3.47 -4.93 12.39
C TYR A 150 -3.52 -3.43 12.65
N SER A 151 -4.63 -2.90 13.15
CA SER A 151 -4.79 -1.46 13.34
C SER A 151 -4.14 -0.89 14.59
N SER A 152 -3.82 -1.72 15.60
CA SER A 152 -3.37 -1.23 16.90
C SER A 152 -1.99 -1.73 17.31
N LEU A 153 -1.51 -2.85 16.76
CA LEU A 153 -0.23 -3.45 17.14
C LEU A 153 0.81 -3.43 16.02
N LEU A 154 0.37 -3.39 14.75
CA LEU A 154 1.29 -3.34 13.61
C LEU A 154 1.54 -1.91 13.14
N LEU A 155 0.58 -1.02 13.34
CA LEU A 155 0.74 0.39 13.00
C LEU A 155 1.79 1.03 13.92
N ASN A 156 2.78 1.72 13.34
CA ASN A 156 3.88 2.39 14.06
C ASN A 156 4.65 1.45 15.01
N ASN A 157 4.89 0.21 14.59
CA ASN A 157 5.65 -0.79 15.35
C ASN A 157 7.09 -0.85 14.85
N ASP A 158 8.05 -0.41 15.67
CA ASP A 158 9.46 -0.34 15.27
C ASP A 158 10.07 -1.72 14.99
N ASP A 159 9.69 -2.75 15.77
CA ASP A 159 10.21 -4.12 15.56
C ASP A 159 9.69 -4.68 14.23
N LEU A 160 8.43 -4.37 13.87
CA LEU A 160 7.89 -4.73 12.57
C LEU A 160 8.61 -3.99 11.44
N SER A 161 8.86 -2.69 11.60
CA SER A 161 9.58 -1.90 10.60
C SER A 161 10.98 -2.47 10.34
N ASN A 162 11.73 -2.79 11.38
CA ASN A 162 13.06 -3.41 11.27
C ASN A 162 12.98 -4.78 10.55
N ALA A 163 12.01 -5.62 10.92
CA ALA A 163 11.82 -6.92 10.27
C ALA A 163 11.48 -6.79 8.79
N LEU A 164 10.65 -5.81 8.43
CA LEU A 164 10.28 -5.54 7.04
C LEU A 164 11.46 -5.00 6.23
N GLU A 165 12.34 -4.19 6.81
CA GLU A 165 13.59 -3.74 6.16
C GLU A 165 14.51 -4.92 5.82
N ASP A 166 14.70 -5.86 6.75
CA ASP A 166 15.49 -7.07 6.52
C ASP A 166 14.88 -7.94 5.42
N MET A 167 13.55 -8.09 5.39
CA MET A 167 12.83 -8.85 4.39
C MET A 167 12.89 -8.17 3.00
N GLU A 168 12.78 -6.84 2.93
CA GLU A 168 12.93 -6.06 1.70
C GLU A 168 14.29 -6.35 1.03
N ILE A 169 15.36 -6.29 1.83
CA ILE A 169 16.72 -6.54 1.34
C ILE A 169 16.84 -7.98 0.81
N ALA A 170 16.33 -8.96 1.56
CA ALA A 170 16.40 -10.37 1.18
C ALA A 170 15.63 -10.69 -0.11
N LEU A 171 14.55 -9.98 -0.39
CA LEU A 171 13.64 -10.20 -1.52
C LEU A 171 13.88 -9.24 -2.71
N ASP A 172 14.87 -8.35 -2.63
CA ASP A 172 15.15 -7.30 -3.63
C ASP A 172 13.93 -6.41 -3.91
N PHE A 173 13.15 -6.10 -2.88
CA PHE A 173 12.05 -5.12 -2.91
C PHE A 173 12.50 -3.79 -2.31
N GLN A 174 11.64 -2.77 -2.40
CA GLN A 174 11.91 -1.45 -1.83
C GLN A 174 10.61 -0.75 -1.40
N GLY A 175 10.69 0.01 -0.31
CA GLY A 175 9.65 0.93 0.11
C GLY A 175 8.58 0.34 1.01
N TRP A 176 8.74 -0.87 1.52
CA TRP A 176 7.76 -1.54 2.37
C TRP A 176 7.45 -0.74 3.63
N THR A 177 8.48 -0.28 4.34
CA THR A 177 8.32 0.48 5.59
C THR A 177 7.52 1.76 5.41
N ASN A 178 7.64 2.41 4.25
CA ASN A 178 6.89 3.62 3.94
C ASN A 178 5.42 3.35 3.54
N GLU A 179 5.07 2.10 3.28
CA GLU A 179 3.75 1.72 2.75
C GLU A 179 2.92 0.87 3.72
N VAL A 180 3.45 0.57 4.91
CA VAL A 180 2.76 -0.24 5.93
C VAL A 180 1.36 0.30 6.20
N ASP A 181 1.23 1.59 6.47
CA ASP A 181 -0.05 2.24 6.81
C ASP A 181 -1.09 2.08 5.70
N LEU A 182 -0.66 2.29 4.45
CA LEU A 182 -1.50 2.10 3.27
C LEU A 182 -1.94 0.65 3.15
N VAL A 183 -0.99 -0.29 3.26
CA VAL A 183 -1.27 -1.72 3.11
C VAL A 183 -2.15 -2.24 4.25
N LEU A 184 -1.98 -1.76 5.48
CA LEU A 184 -2.88 -2.08 6.60
C LEU A 184 -4.33 -1.68 6.32
N THR A 185 -4.56 -0.57 5.58
CA THR A 185 -5.92 -0.21 5.15
C THR A 185 -6.51 -1.21 4.15
N TYR A 186 -5.68 -1.80 3.29
CA TYR A 186 -6.11 -2.85 2.36
C TYR A 186 -6.40 -4.16 3.09
N ILE A 187 -5.61 -4.51 4.10
CA ILE A 187 -5.85 -5.70 4.94
C ILE A 187 -7.17 -5.56 5.71
N ASP A 188 -7.44 -4.39 6.31
CA ASP A 188 -8.73 -4.13 6.97
C ASP A 188 -9.92 -4.33 6.02
N LYS A 189 -9.81 -3.81 4.77
CA LYS A 189 -10.82 -4.02 3.72
C LYS A 189 -10.96 -5.49 3.34
N THR A 190 -9.85 -6.23 3.31
CA THR A 190 -9.82 -7.65 2.99
C THR A 190 -10.55 -8.45 4.07
N ILE A 191 -10.16 -8.29 5.34
CA ILE A 191 -10.77 -9.01 6.47
C ILE A 191 -12.25 -8.65 6.63
N LYS A 192 -12.66 -7.40 6.39
CA LYS A 192 -14.08 -7.01 6.37
C LYS A 192 -14.92 -7.85 5.41
N ARG A 193 -14.35 -8.23 4.27
CA ARG A 193 -15.02 -9.00 3.21
C ARG A 193 -14.95 -10.52 3.42
N PHE A 194 -14.22 -10.98 4.43
CA PHE A 194 -14.14 -12.40 4.74
C PHE A 194 -15.51 -12.93 5.14
N ALA A 195 -15.83 -14.12 4.63
CA ALA A 195 -17.03 -14.86 4.94
C ALA A 195 -16.66 -16.32 5.27
N GLU A 196 -17.24 -16.88 6.30
CA GLU A 196 -16.89 -18.22 6.81
C GLU A 196 -17.14 -19.29 5.75
N GLU A 197 -18.20 -19.14 4.96
CA GLU A 197 -18.58 -20.04 3.88
C GLU A 197 -17.57 -20.11 2.73
N ASN A 198 -16.69 -19.13 2.58
CA ASN A 198 -15.69 -19.12 1.50
C ASN A 198 -14.48 -20.04 1.81
N GLY A 199 -14.29 -20.44 3.07
CA GLY A 199 -13.19 -21.35 3.47
C GLY A 199 -11.84 -20.94 2.87
N ASP A 200 -11.12 -21.92 2.34
CA ASP A 200 -9.78 -21.76 1.75
C ASP A 200 -9.77 -20.97 0.43
N GLU A 201 -10.94 -20.81 -0.20
CA GLU A 201 -11.13 -20.05 -1.44
C GLU A 201 -11.48 -18.57 -1.18
N GLN A 202 -11.34 -18.10 0.05
CA GLN A 202 -11.58 -16.69 0.37
C GLN A 202 -10.80 -15.77 -0.57
N VAL A 203 -11.51 -14.88 -1.25
CA VAL A 203 -10.92 -13.98 -2.24
C VAL A 203 -10.07 -12.92 -1.55
N LEU A 204 -8.80 -12.84 -1.92
CA LEU A 204 -7.89 -11.76 -1.57
C LEU A 204 -7.92 -10.66 -2.63
N LEU A 205 -7.45 -9.46 -2.29
CA LEU A 205 -7.37 -8.38 -3.27
C LEU A 205 -6.39 -8.74 -4.38
N GLU A 206 -6.79 -8.46 -5.63
CA GLU A 206 -5.90 -8.53 -6.79
C GLU A 206 -4.92 -7.36 -6.78
N MET A 207 -3.72 -7.55 -7.35
CA MET A 207 -2.77 -6.44 -7.53
C MET A 207 -3.44 -5.30 -8.32
N PHE A 208 -3.97 -5.59 -9.48
CA PHE A 208 -4.80 -4.69 -10.27
C PHE A 208 -6.21 -5.26 -10.42
N ASN A 209 -7.23 -4.43 -10.34
CA ASN A 209 -8.63 -4.89 -10.53
C ASN A 209 -8.95 -5.13 -12.01
N SER A 210 -8.20 -4.52 -12.92
CA SER A 210 -8.35 -4.69 -14.37
C SER A 210 -7.04 -4.41 -15.09
N GLU A 211 -6.94 -4.89 -16.32
CA GLU A 211 -5.82 -4.60 -17.23
C GLU A 211 -5.76 -3.11 -17.59
N ASP A 212 -6.90 -2.41 -17.57
CA ASP A 212 -6.98 -0.98 -17.84
C ASP A 212 -6.21 -0.14 -16.81
N GLU A 213 -6.16 -0.57 -15.54
CA GLU A 213 -5.38 0.13 -14.51
C GLU A 213 -3.88 -0.01 -14.75
N LEU A 214 -3.43 -1.18 -15.16
CA LEU A 214 -2.02 -1.42 -15.52
C LEU A 214 -1.64 -0.66 -16.80
N ASN A 215 -2.52 -0.64 -17.80
CA ASN A 215 -2.30 0.11 -19.04
C ASN A 215 -2.28 1.61 -18.79
N PHE A 216 -3.18 2.13 -17.93
CA PHE A 216 -3.14 3.51 -17.49
C PHE A 216 -1.78 3.88 -16.88
N ALA A 217 -1.23 3.03 -16.00
CA ALA A 217 0.08 3.28 -15.39
C ALA A 217 1.21 3.34 -16.41
N LYS A 218 1.27 2.37 -17.35
CA LYS A 218 2.28 2.30 -18.39
C LYS A 218 2.20 3.47 -19.36
N ASP A 219 0.99 3.83 -19.80
CA ASP A 219 0.76 4.90 -20.76
C ASP A 219 1.01 6.26 -20.13
N LEU A 220 0.57 6.51 -18.89
CA LEU A 220 0.81 7.78 -18.23
C LEU A 220 2.32 8.04 -18.05
N LEU A 221 3.08 7.07 -17.54
CA LEU A 221 4.54 7.21 -17.40
C LEU A 221 5.20 7.50 -18.76
N ARG A 222 4.88 6.71 -19.80
CA ARG A 222 5.42 6.90 -21.15
C ARG A 222 5.12 8.29 -21.70
N LEU A 223 3.86 8.70 -21.66
CA LEU A 223 3.41 9.99 -22.17
C LEU A 223 4.02 11.18 -21.43
N VAL A 224 4.22 11.06 -20.11
CA VAL A 224 4.92 12.10 -19.34
C VAL A 224 6.34 12.26 -19.81
N ILE A 225 7.09 11.17 -20.00
CA ILE A 225 8.48 11.21 -20.46
C ILE A 225 8.57 11.78 -21.88
N GLU A 226 7.69 11.33 -22.79
CA GLU A 226 7.65 11.76 -24.20
C GLU A 226 7.34 13.25 -24.35
N ASN A 227 6.42 13.79 -23.53
CA ASN A 227 5.93 15.17 -23.67
C ASN A 227 6.55 16.15 -22.65
N ALA A 228 7.49 15.72 -21.82
CA ALA A 228 8.05 16.51 -20.72
C ALA A 228 8.58 17.87 -21.18
N SER A 229 9.27 17.94 -22.34
CA SER A 229 9.85 19.18 -22.85
C SER A 229 8.79 20.19 -23.25
N GLU A 230 7.72 19.76 -23.93
CA GLU A 230 6.60 20.61 -24.33
C GLU A 230 5.88 21.17 -23.10
N TYR A 231 5.59 20.31 -22.12
CA TYR A 231 4.84 20.74 -20.94
C TYR A 231 5.67 21.59 -19.98
N LYS A 232 6.99 21.40 -19.89
CA LYS A 232 7.88 22.35 -19.21
C LYS A 232 7.79 23.74 -19.81
N GLN A 233 7.77 23.86 -21.14
CA GLN A 233 7.64 25.16 -21.82
C GLN A 233 6.24 25.77 -21.61
N LEU A 234 5.18 24.95 -21.63
CA LEU A 234 3.82 25.39 -21.34
C LEU A 234 3.68 25.94 -19.91
N ILE A 235 4.29 25.26 -18.93
CA ILE A 235 4.35 25.73 -17.55
C ILE A 235 5.10 27.08 -17.46
N ALA A 236 6.30 27.17 -18.06
CA ALA A 236 7.10 28.39 -18.06
C ALA A 236 6.33 29.59 -18.67
N ASN A 237 5.62 29.38 -19.77
CA ASN A 237 4.80 30.43 -20.42
C ASN A 237 3.59 30.84 -19.55
N SER A 238 3.15 30.01 -18.61
CA SER A 238 2.02 30.29 -17.73
C SER A 238 2.41 31.07 -16.46
N LEU A 239 3.70 31.31 -16.25
CA LEU A 239 4.29 31.94 -15.06
C LEU A 239 4.46 33.47 -15.21
N HIS A 240 3.41 34.17 -15.58
CA HIS A 240 3.49 35.63 -15.88
C HIS A 240 4.02 36.52 -14.74
N ASN A 241 4.04 36.07 -13.49
CA ASN A 241 4.51 36.85 -12.32
C ASN A 241 5.41 36.05 -11.38
N TRP A 242 5.91 34.87 -11.78
CA TRP A 242 6.73 34.01 -10.95
C TRP A 242 8.05 33.71 -11.66
N GLU A 243 9.16 33.78 -10.93
CA GLU A 243 10.45 33.32 -11.47
C GLU A 243 10.39 31.80 -11.63
N ALA A 244 10.43 31.30 -12.86
CA ALA A 244 10.39 29.88 -13.18
C ALA A 244 11.44 29.03 -12.42
N GLU A 245 12.55 29.64 -12.06
CA GLU A 245 13.66 29.03 -11.31
C GLU A 245 13.34 28.76 -9.84
N ARG A 246 12.22 29.29 -9.32
CA ARG A 246 11.79 29.09 -7.92
C ARG A 246 10.77 27.97 -7.73
N ILE A 247 10.34 27.32 -8.81
CA ILE A 247 9.41 26.19 -8.67
C ILE A 247 10.14 24.99 -8.09
N ALA A 248 9.60 24.42 -7.02
CA ALA A 248 10.14 23.21 -6.45
C ALA A 248 10.18 22.09 -7.50
N TYR A 249 11.24 21.31 -7.51
CA TYR A 249 11.42 20.23 -8.49
C TYR A 249 10.26 19.24 -8.51
N MET A 250 9.72 18.91 -7.34
CA MET A 250 8.55 18.05 -7.18
C MET A 250 7.29 18.68 -7.82
N ASP A 251 7.09 20.00 -7.65
CA ASP A 251 5.95 20.71 -8.25
C ASP A 251 5.98 20.63 -9.78
N HIS A 252 7.16 20.70 -10.38
CA HIS A 252 7.34 20.49 -11.82
C HIS A 252 6.88 19.10 -12.26
N ILE A 253 7.27 18.06 -11.54
CA ILE A 253 6.90 16.68 -11.85
C ILE A 253 5.38 16.50 -11.74
N ILE A 254 4.79 17.00 -10.66
CA ILE A 254 3.34 16.96 -10.44
C ILE A 254 2.59 17.68 -11.57
N LEU A 255 3.02 18.90 -11.93
CA LEU A 255 2.39 19.68 -13.00
C LEU A 255 2.48 18.98 -14.37
N ILE A 256 3.65 18.48 -14.76
CA ILE A 256 3.83 17.78 -16.04
C ILE A 256 2.95 16.54 -16.09
N THR A 257 2.91 15.77 -15.00
CA THR A 257 2.11 14.55 -14.91
C THR A 257 0.61 14.88 -14.99
N ALA A 258 0.15 15.93 -14.29
CA ALA A 258 -1.22 16.41 -14.33
C ALA A 258 -1.62 16.85 -15.74
N ILE A 259 -0.81 17.66 -16.40
CA ILE A 259 -1.07 18.16 -17.76
C ILE A 259 -1.14 16.97 -18.74
N THR A 260 -0.24 15.99 -18.60
CA THR A 260 -0.25 14.78 -19.42
C THR A 260 -1.57 14.01 -19.25
N GLU A 261 -1.99 13.75 -18.02
CA GLU A 261 -3.26 13.05 -17.78
C GLU A 261 -4.46 13.84 -18.30
N ILE A 262 -4.48 15.14 -18.07
CA ILE A 262 -5.55 16.02 -18.53
C ILE A 262 -5.63 16.01 -20.06
N SER A 263 -4.52 16.00 -20.74
CA SER A 263 -4.46 16.09 -22.21
C SER A 263 -4.74 14.76 -22.92
N HIS A 264 -4.38 13.62 -22.34
CA HIS A 264 -4.37 12.34 -23.05
C HIS A 264 -5.43 11.33 -22.54
N PHE A 265 -5.99 11.49 -21.35
CA PHE A 265 -6.95 10.53 -20.78
C PHE A 265 -8.37 11.10 -20.71
N ASN A 266 -9.06 11.13 -21.83
CA ASN A 266 -10.41 11.71 -21.96
C ASN A 266 -11.49 10.98 -21.15
N ASN A 267 -11.25 9.73 -20.75
CA ASN A 267 -12.13 8.92 -19.91
C ASN A 267 -12.06 9.26 -18.41
N ILE A 268 -11.20 10.19 -18.00
CA ILE A 268 -11.11 10.69 -16.63
C ILE A 268 -11.64 12.12 -16.61
N ALA A 269 -12.63 12.42 -15.76
CA ALA A 269 -13.18 13.76 -15.66
C ALA A 269 -12.09 14.77 -15.23
N LEU A 270 -12.17 15.99 -15.75
CA LEU A 270 -11.19 17.04 -15.51
C LEU A 270 -11.00 17.32 -14.01
N GLU A 271 -12.12 17.46 -13.29
CA GLU A 271 -12.14 17.75 -11.86
C GLU A 271 -11.46 16.63 -11.05
N ILE A 272 -11.64 15.38 -11.47
CA ILE A 272 -10.97 14.24 -10.83
C ILE A 272 -9.46 14.38 -11.01
N SER A 273 -8.97 14.56 -12.24
CA SER A 273 -7.54 14.73 -12.48
C SER A 273 -6.98 15.90 -11.68
N MET A 274 -7.63 17.07 -11.72
CA MET A 274 -7.15 18.25 -10.98
C MET A 274 -7.08 18.00 -9.48
N ASN A 275 -8.13 17.45 -8.87
CA ASN A 275 -8.19 17.20 -7.44
C ASN A 275 -7.11 16.19 -7.00
N GLU A 276 -6.92 15.10 -7.74
CA GLU A 276 -5.90 14.09 -7.44
C GLU A 276 -4.48 14.71 -7.38
N TYR A 277 -4.12 15.55 -8.37
CA TYR A 277 -2.79 16.17 -8.36
C TYR A 277 -2.65 17.30 -7.35
N ILE A 278 -3.72 17.95 -6.93
CA ILE A 278 -3.73 18.89 -5.81
C ILE A 278 -3.49 18.15 -4.49
N GLU A 279 -4.12 16.99 -4.27
CA GLU A 279 -3.87 16.17 -3.08
C GLU A 279 -2.42 15.63 -3.06
N LEU A 280 -1.90 15.18 -4.20
CA LEU A 280 -0.49 14.77 -4.32
C LEU A 280 0.48 15.94 -4.04
N ALA A 281 0.12 17.16 -4.42
CA ALA A 281 0.93 18.33 -4.09
C ALA A 281 0.95 18.63 -2.59
N LYS A 282 -0.14 18.35 -1.85
CA LYS A 282 -0.16 18.47 -0.39
C LYS A 282 0.74 17.42 0.28
N GLU A 283 0.78 16.22 -0.30
CA GLU A 283 1.56 15.10 0.23
C GLU A 283 3.07 15.25 -0.02
N PHE A 284 3.46 15.60 -1.25
CA PHE A 284 4.86 15.57 -1.71
C PHE A 284 5.56 16.93 -1.72
N SER A 285 4.85 18.01 -1.53
CA SER A 285 5.37 19.38 -1.59
C SER A 285 5.01 20.19 -0.33
N GLY A 286 5.55 21.40 -0.20
CA GLY A 286 5.28 22.25 0.95
C GLY A 286 3.84 22.78 0.99
N GLU A 287 3.41 23.26 2.14
CA GLU A 287 2.03 23.75 2.41
C GLU A 287 1.47 24.76 1.40
N LYS A 288 2.35 25.52 0.71
CA LYS A 288 1.95 26.52 -0.30
C LYS A 288 1.87 25.96 -1.72
N SER A 289 2.44 24.80 -1.96
CA SER A 289 2.56 24.23 -3.33
C SER A 289 1.22 23.87 -3.93
N TYR A 290 0.29 23.31 -3.15
CA TYR A 290 -1.02 22.95 -3.68
C TYR A 290 -1.81 24.15 -4.23
N THR A 291 -1.73 25.32 -3.59
CA THR A 291 -2.38 26.56 -4.07
C THR A 291 -1.73 27.05 -5.37
N PHE A 292 -0.39 26.99 -5.43
CA PHE A 292 0.38 27.34 -6.62
C PHE A 292 0.05 26.39 -7.78
N ILE A 293 0.10 25.06 -7.57
CA ILE A 293 -0.22 24.04 -8.58
C ILE A 293 -1.65 24.21 -9.08
N ASN A 294 -2.62 24.43 -8.19
CA ASN A 294 -4.00 24.69 -8.58
C ASN A 294 -4.14 25.92 -9.48
N GLY A 295 -3.45 27.01 -9.14
CA GLY A 295 -3.45 28.24 -9.95
C GLY A 295 -2.89 28.02 -11.36
N ILE A 296 -1.74 27.36 -11.47
CA ILE A 296 -1.10 27.04 -12.74
C ILE A 296 -1.94 26.07 -13.58
N LEU A 297 -2.48 24.98 -12.99
CA LEU A 297 -3.33 24.03 -13.68
C LEU A 297 -4.60 24.69 -14.24
N ASN A 298 -5.27 25.57 -13.46
CA ASN A 298 -6.43 26.31 -13.95
C ASN A 298 -6.11 27.20 -15.14
N ASN A 299 -4.96 27.90 -15.12
CA ASN A 299 -4.53 28.73 -16.23
C ASN A 299 -4.25 27.89 -17.50
N ILE A 300 -3.47 26.81 -17.35
CA ILE A 300 -3.12 25.90 -18.46
C ILE A 300 -4.38 25.22 -19.03
N VAL A 301 -5.26 24.72 -18.18
CA VAL A 301 -6.53 24.11 -18.62
C VAL A 301 -7.39 25.12 -19.39
N GLY A 302 -7.47 26.36 -18.90
CA GLY A 302 -8.15 27.45 -19.61
C GLY A 302 -7.57 27.73 -21.00
N GLN A 303 -6.24 27.69 -21.13
CA GLN A 303 -5.54 27.82 -22.41
C GLN A 303 -5.84 26.63 -23.34
N LEU A 304 -5.64 25.40 -22.86
CA LEU A 304 -5.86 24.18 -23.64
C LEU A 304 -7.31 24.03 -24.13
N LYS A 305 -8.30 24.50 -23.35
CA LYS A 305 -9.70 24.57 -23.76
C LYS A 305 -9.91 25.56 -24.91
N ARG A 306 -9.32 26.75 -24.83
CA ARG A 306 -9.39 27.76 -25.91
C ARG A 306 -8.74 27.27 -27.21
N GLU A 307 -7.69 26.47 -27.09
CA GLU A 307 -6.97 25.88 -28.23
C GLU A 307 -7.61 24.57 -28.75
N ASN A 308 -8.73 24.16 -28.20
CA ASN A 308 -9.39 22.86 -28.48
C ASN A 308 -8.47 21.64 -28.37
N LYS A 309 -7.52 21.67 -27.43
CA LYS A 309 -6.58 20.58 -27.18
C LYS A 309 -7.06 19.58 -26.13
N ILE A 310 -8.09 19.90 -25.36
CA ILE A 310 -8.72 18.99 -24.39
C ILE A 310 -10.22 18.94 -24.61
N PHE A 311 -10.78 17.74 -24.58
CA PHE A 311 -12.20 17.46 -24.84
C PHE A 311 -12.92 16.87 -23.60
N LYS A 312 -12.31 17.04 -22.41
CA LYS A 312 -12.90 16.52 -21.17
C LYS A 312 -14.17 17.31 -20.83
N SER A 313 -15.26 16.59 -20.57
CA SER A 313 -16.49 17.20 -20.06
C SER A 313 -16.27 17.66 -18.60
N VAL A 314 -16.70 18.87 -18.32
CA VAL A 314 -16.98 19.33 -16.95
C VAL A 314 -18.30 18.67 -16.56
N ARG A 315 -18.35 17.86 -15.52
CA ARG A 315 -19.62 17.42 -14.91
C ARG A 315 -19.89 18.23 -13.67
#